data_9b17f34944d963575484e3582f949d33
#
_entry.id   9b17f34944d963575484e3582f949d33
#
_cell.length_a   1.000
_cell.length_b   1.000
_cell.length_c   1.000
_cell.angle_alpha   90.00
_cell.angle_beta   90.00
_cell.angle_gamma   90.00
#
_symmetry.space_group_name_H-M   'P 1'
#
loop_
_entity.id
_entity.type
_entity.pdbx_description
1 polymer ?
#
loop_
_entity_poly.entity_id
_entity_poly.type
_entity_poly.pdbx_seq_one_letter_code
_entity_poly.pdbx_strand_id
1 'polypeptide(L)'
;MMGGWIKIYQTIREHWIWNDPRKLKWWIDLLMLAEWRDSKRLVGSDLVTIKRGQLIASVHYLRERWAYKDDNGVQRKPSEHTILKFLSLLEADQMISRSKHPVTRATIIAIVNYDDYQQNNATGCNGVSNDPCNDGCNDPC
;
A
#
# COMPACT_ATOMS: atom_id res chain seq x y z
N MET A 1 9.95 13.59 6.79
CA MET A 1 8.93 12.57 6.74
C MET A 1 8.35 12.32 8.12
N MET A 2 7.07 12.18 8.20
CA MET A 2 6.45 11.90 9.48
C MET A 2 6.69 10.46 9.89
N GLY A 3 6.93 10.24 11.14
CA GLY A 3 6.94 8.91 11.70
C GLY A 3 5.57 8.28 11.55
N GLY A 4 5.55 7.01 11.43
CA GLY A 4 4.31 6.27 11.29
C GLY A 4 4.62 4.81 11.13
N TRP A 5 3.58 4.02 11.07
CA TRP A 5 3.75 2.59 10.95
C TRP A 5 2.59 2.01 10.17
N ILE A 6 2.83 0.85 9.58
CA ILE A 6 1.80 0.07 8.94
C ILE A 6 1.73 -1.28 9.62
N LYS A 7 0.58 -1.93 9.50
CA LYS A 7 0.39 -3.26 10.06
C LYS A 7 0.63 -4.31 8.99
N ILE A 8 1.36 -5.35 9.37
CA ILE A 8 1.55 -6.52 8.51
C ILE A 8 1.11 -7.72 9.33
N TYR A 9 0.11 -8.43 8.86
CA TYR A 9 -0.37 -9.62 9.55
C TYR A 9 0.55 -10.80 9.27
N GLN A 10 0.72 -11.66 10.26
CA GLN A 10 1.59 -12.81 10.12
C GLN A 10 1.14 -13.77 9.02
N THR A 11 -0.14 -13.76 8.71
CA THR A 11 -0.67 -14.63 7.67
C THR A 11 -0.08 -14.32 6.28
N ILE A 12 0.59 -13.18 6.11
CA ILE A 12 1.27 -12.88 4.86
C ILE A 12 2.30 -13.94 4.50
N ARG A 13 2.82 -14.66 5.50
CA ARG A 13 3.79 -15.71 5.25
C ARG A 13 3.20 -16.89 4.47
N GLU A 14 1.88 -17.00 4.43
CA GLU A 14 1.19 -18.05 3.70
C GLU A 14 0.67 -17.56 2.36
N HIS A 15 0.93 -16.31 2.03
CA HIS A 15 0.50 -15.70 0.79
C HIS A 15 1.59 -15.88 -0.28
N TRP A 16 1.17 -15.97 -1.56
CA TRP A 16 2.14 -16.17 -2.65
C TRP A 16 3.21 -15.08 -2.70
N ILE A 17 2.86 -13.89 -2.24
CA ILE A 17 3.79 -12.75 -2.32
C ILE A 17 5.00 -12.92 -1.40
N TRP A 18 4.84 -13.73 -0.36
CA TRP A 18 5.93 -13.96 0.59
C TRP A 18 7.14 -14.63 -0.08
N ASN A 19 6.90 -15.40 -1.10
CA ASN A 19 7.97 -16.15 -1.77
C ASN A 19 8.75 -15.31 -2.76
N ASP A 20 8.34 -14.07 -3.02
CA ASP A 20 9.04 -13.18 -3.93
C ASP A 20 9.44 -11.92 -3.16
N PRO A 21 10.70 -11.83 -2.71
CA PRO A 21 11.11 -10.70 -1.87
C PRO A 21 10.90 -9.35 -2.52
N ARG A 22 11.08 -9.25 -3.84
CA ARG A 22 10.91 -7.98 -4.53
C ARG A 22 9.45 -7.57 -4.57
N LYS A 23 8.58 -8.50 -4.90
CA LYS A 23 7.13 -8.21 -4.92
C LYS A 23 6.59 -7.91 -3.53
N LEU A 24 7.12 -8.60 -2.53
CA LEU A 24 6.75 -8.31 -1.14
C LEU A 24 7.14 -6.88 -0.77
N LYS A 25 8.35 -6.47 -1.13
CA LYS A 25 8.80 -5.11 -0.87
C LYS A 25 7.90 -4.09 -1.58
N TRP A 26 7.54 -4.37 -2.82
CA TRP A 26 6.66 -3.47 -3.58
C TRP A 26 5.28 -3.37 -2.95
N TRP A 27 4.75 -4.48 -2.46
CA TRP A 27 3.46 -4.48 -1.79
C TRP A 27 3.50 -3.64 -0.51
N ILE A 28 4.53 -3.82 0.29
CA ILE A 28 4.70 -3.04 1.51
C ILE A 28 4.82 -1.55 1.17
N ASP A 29 5.55 -1.22 0.11
CA ASP A 29 5.70 0.16 -0.31
C ASP A 29 4.36 0.76 -0.76
N LEU A 30 3.53 -0.02 -1.45
CA LEU A 30 2.19 0.46 -1.81
C LEU A 30 1.37 0.78 -0.57
N LEU A 31 1.45 -0.08 0.45
CA LEU A 31 0.74 0.20 1.70
C LEU A 31 1.23 1.49 2.35
N MET A 32 2.53 1.75 2.26
CA MET A 32 3.09 2.99 2.82
C MET A 32 2.72 4.21 2.00
N LEU A 33 2.55 4.06 0.69
CA LEU A 33 2.20 5.16 -0.18
C LEU A 33 0.72 5.53 -0.09
N ALA A 34 -0.12 4.59 0.31
CA ALA A 34 -1.55 4.85 0.41
C ALA A 34 -1.83 5.91 1.48
N GLU A 35 -2.77 6.79 1.18
CA GLU A 35 -3.12 7.85 2.14
C GLU A 35 -3.84 7.22 3.32
N TRP A 36 -3.41 7.56 4.52
CA TRP A 36 -4.05 7.04 5.72
C TRP A 36 -5.32 7.83 6.09
N ARG A 37 -5.53 8.95 5.42
CA ARG A 37 -6.74 9.76 5.59
C ARG A 37 -7.01 10.47 4.25
N ASP A 38 -8.23 10.96 4.12
CA ASP A 38 -8.60 11.71 2.91
C ASP A 38 -7.72 12.93 2.78
N SER A 39 -7.26 13.19 1.57
CA SER A 39 -6.40 14.33 1.29
C SER A 39 -6.65 14.83 -0.11
N LYS A 40 -6.04 15.95 -0.44
CA LYS A 40 -6.09 16.51 -1.79
C LYS A 40 -4.68 16.69 -2.30
N ARG A 41 -4.51 16.44 -3.58
CA ARG A 41 -3.20 16.59 -4.21
C ARG A 41 -3.37 17.34 -5.53
N LEU A 42 -2.44 18.23 -5.80
CA LEU A 42 -2.41 18.94 -7.07
C LEU A 42 -1.80 18.02 -8.12
N VAL A 43 -2.55 17.76 -9.18
CA VAL A 43 -2.09 16.96 -10.31
C VAL A 43 -2.26 17.83 -11.55
N GLY A 44 -1.13 18.28 -12.13
CA GLY A 44 -1.20 19.28 -13.16
C GLY A 44 -1.77 20.58 -12.60
N SER A 45 -2.87 21.02 -13.14
CA SER A 45 -3.55 22.23 -12.67
C SER A 45 -4.83 21.94 -11.89
N ASP A 46 -5.12 20.67 -11.63
CA ASP A 46 -6.36 20.28 -10.98
C ASP A 46 -6.09 19.66 -9.62
N LEU A 47 -7.00 19.95 -8.67
CA LEU A 47 -6.97 19.29 -7.37
C LEU A 47 -7.72 17.97 -7.45
N VAL A 48 -7.06 16.92 -7.03
CA VAL A 48 -7.62 15.58 -7.02
C VAL A 48 -7.78 15.14 -5.57
N THR A 49 -8.99 14.71 -5.23
CA THR A 49 -9.25 14.16 -3.91
C THR A 49 -8.80 12.71 -3.87
N ILE A 50 -7.97 12.39 -2.89
CA ILE A 50 -7.47 11.04 -2.66
C ILE A 50 -8.05 10.59 -1.35
N LYS A 51 -8.79 9.49 -1.38
CA LYS A 51 -9.43 8.98 -0.18
C LYS A 51 -8.50 8.03 0.55
N ARG A 52 -8.82 7.78 1.83
CA ARG A 52 -8.08 6.84 2.64
C ARG A 52 -7.93 5.51 1.91
N GLY A 53 -6.71 4.98 1.89
CA GLY A 53 -6.42 3.73 1.23
C GLY A 53 -6.13 3.84 -0.25
N GLN A 54 -6.15 5.05 -0.80
CA GLN A 54 -5.84 5.29 -2.21
C GLN A 54 -4.49 5.97 -2.37
N LEU A 55 -3.91 5.83 -3.54
CA LEU A 55 -2.70 6.54 -3.90
C LEU A 55 -2.73 6.86 -5.38
N ILE A 56 -2.03 7.90 -5.77
CA ILE A 56 -1.82 8.23 -7.18
C ILE A 56 -0.41 7.80 -7.55
N ALA A 57 -0.29 6.91 -8.53
CA ALA A 57 1.03 6.45 -8.96
C ALA A 57 0.95 5.98 -10.40
N SER A 58 1.76 6.59 -11.26
CA SER A 58 1.93 6.12 -12.62
C SER A 58 2.93 4.97 -12.66
N VAL A 59 2.92 4.21 -13.75
CA VAL A 59 3.93 3.16 -13.93
C VAL A 59 5.33 3.76 -13.94
N HIS A 60 5.48 4.93 -14.58
CA HIS A 60 6.78 5.60 -14.60
C HIS A 60 7.25 5.93 -13.19
N TYR A 61 6.37 6.49 -12.37
CA TYR A 61 6.70 6.81 -10.99
C TYR A 61 7.14 5.56 -10.23
N LEU A 62 6.43 4.46 -10.40
CA LEU A 62 6.75 3.23 -9.70
C LEU A 62 8.08 2.64 -10.19
N ARG A 63 8.38 2.77 -11.48
CA ARG A 63 9.67 2.31 -12.00
C ARG A 63 10.82 3.05 -11.33
N GLU A 64 10.71 4.38 -11.22
CA GLU A 64 11.75 5.17 -10.57
C GLU A 64 11.86 4.85 -9.10
N ARG A 65 10.73 4.69 -8.45
CA ARG A 65 10.71 4.43 -7.01
C ARG A 65 11.22 3.04 -6.66
N TRP A 66 10.96 2.06 -7.52
CA TRP A 66 11.30 0.67 -7.26
C TRP A 66 12.61 0.24 -7.91
N ALA A 67 13.43 1.21 -8.30
CA ALA A 67 14.76 0.92 -8.79
C ALA A 67 15.56 0.19 -7.70
N TYR A 68 16.45 -0.67 -8.12
CA TYR A 68 17.23 -1.50 -7.21
C TYR A 68 18.64 -1.67 -7.75
N LYS A 69 19.54 -2.12 -6.91
CA LYS A 69 20.89 -2.48 -7.34
C LYS A 69 20.98 -3.99 -7.45
N ASP A 70 21.59 -4.44 -8.55
CA ASP A 70 21.80 -5.87 -8.73
C ASP A 70 23.02 -6.33 -7.94
N ASP A 71 23.36 -7.60 -8.09
CA ASP A 71 24.46 -8.20 -7.33
C ASP A 71 25.79 -7.54 -7.63
N ASN A 72 25.90 -6.89 -8.78
CA ASN A 72 27.13 -6.18 -9.18
C ASN A 72 27.11 -4.71 -8.80
N GLY A 73 26.08 -4.27 -8.09
CA GLY A 73 25.95 -2.88 -7.70
C GLY A 73 25.44 -1.95 -8.77
N VAL A 74 25.00 -2.49 -9.91
CA VAL A 74 24.49 -1.68 -11.02
C VAL A 74 23.05 -1.31 -10.74
N GLN A 75 22.72 -0.02 -10.91
CA GLN A 75 21.36 0.47 -10.73
C GLN A 75 20.46 -0.06 -11.83
N ARG A 76 19.34 -0.65 -11.45
CA ARG A 76 18.38 -1.19 -12.41
C ARG A 76 16.97 -0.76 -12.03
N LYS A 77 16.09 -0.72 -13.03
CA LYS A 77 14.69 -0.42 -12.83
C LYS A 77 13.86 -1.59 -13.34
N PRO A 78 12.77 -1.94 -12.66
CA PRO A 78 11.86 -2.93 -13.21
C PRO A 78 11.26 -2.39 -14.51
N SER A 79 10.99 -3.28 -15.46
CA SER A 79 10.39 -2.86 -16.71
C SER A 79 8.91 -2.48 -16.47
N GLU A 80 8.39 -1.69 -17.39
CA GLU A 80 6.97 -1.34 -17.34
C GLU A 80 6.10 -2.59 -17.35
N HIS A 81 6.46 -3.55 -18.17
CA HIS A 81 5.73 -4.81 -18.23
C HIS A 81 5.71 -5.53 -16.88
N THR A 82 6.86 -5.57 -16.22
CA THR A 82 6.96 -6.23 -14.92
C THR A 82 6.05 -5.58 -13.88
N ILE A 83 6.02 -4.25 -13.86
CA ILE A 83 5.17 -3.52 -12.92
C ILE A 83 3.70 -3.72 -13.25
N LEU A 84 3.33 -3.63 -14.52
CA LEU A 84 1.94 -3.84 -14.92
C LEU A 84 1.48 -5.24 -14.60
N LYS A 85 2.35 -6.23 -14.81
CA LYS A 85 2.02 -7.61 -14.47
C LYS A 85 1.82 -7.78 -12.97
N PHE A 86 2.68 -7.16 -12.17
CA PHE A 86 2.55 -7.22 -10.72
C PHE A 86 1.23 -6.60 -10.27
N LEU A 87 0.90 -5.42 -10.78
CA LEU A 87 -0.35 -4.76 -10.42
C LEU A 87 -1.56 -5.60 -10.84
N SER A 88 -1.47 -6.24 -12.01
CA SER A 88 -2.55 -7.13 -12.46
C SER A 88 -2.71 -8.34 -11.54
N LEU A 89 -1.61 -8.90 -11.04
CA LEU A 89 -1.69 -9.98 -10.08
C LEU A 89 -2.38 -9.54 -8.80
N LEU A 90 -2.06 -8.35 -8.33
CA LEU A 90 -2.70 -7.82 -7.12
C LEU A 90 -4.20 -7.60 -7.35
N GLU A 91 -4.57 -7.11 -8.53
CA GLU A 91 -5.99 -6.94 -8.87
C GLU A 91 -6.72 -8.27 -8.93
N ALA A 92 -6.08 -9.26 -9.57
CA ALA A 92 -6.69 -10.58 -9.69
C ALA A 92 -6.91 -11.23 -8.33
N ASP A 93 -6.01 -10.94 -7.39
CA ASP A 93 -6.13 -11.45 -6.02
C ASP A 93 -6.94 -10.51 -5.12
N GLN A 94 -7.57 -9.51 -5.71
CA GLN A 94 -8.46 -8.58 -5.00
C GLN A 94 -7.74 -7.81 -3.89
N MET A 95 -6.46 -7.54 -4.08
CA MET A 95 -5.68 -6.76 -3.12
C MET A 95 -5.71 -5.27 -3.43
N ILE A 96 -5.86 -4.93 -4.71
CA ILE A 96 -5.98 -3.53 -5.14
C ILE A 96 -7.05 -3.42 -6.22
N SER A 97 -7.48 -2.18 -6.46
CA SER A 97 -8.24 -1.85 -7.67
C SER A 97 -7.58 -0.62 -8.29
N ARG A 98 -7.69 -0.50 -9.61
CA ARG A 98 -7.09 0.62 -10.34
C ARG A 98 -8.18 1.36 -11.10
N SER A 99 -8.03 2.67 -11.17
CA SER A 99 -8.94 3.52 -11.95
C SER A 99 -8.16 4.72 -12.44
N LYS A 100 -8.80 5.51 -13.30
CA LYS A 100 -8.19 6.75 -13.77
C LYS A 100 -9.11 7.90 -13.42
N HIS A 101 -8.50 8.98 -12.99
CA HIS A 101 -9.26 10.19 -12.69
C HIS A 101 -9.91 10.70 -13.99
N PRO A 102 -11.20 11.06 -13.96
CA PRO A 102 -11.90 11.42 -15.20
C PRO A 102 -11.30 12.63 -15.93
N VAL A 103 -10.75 13.58 -15.19
CA VAL A 103 -10.25 14.81 -15.78
C VAL A 103 -8.74 14.72 -16.01
N THR A 104 -7.98 14.42 -14.97
CA THR A 104 -6.52 14.45 -15.05
C THR A 104 -5.93 13.19 -15.66
N ARG A 105 -6.71 12.12 -15.73
CA ARG A 105 -6.28 10.82 -16.23
C ARG A 105 -5.19 10.18 -15.38
N ALA A 106 -4.96 10.69 -14.19
CA ALA A 106 -4.00 10.11 -13.27
C ALA A 106 -4.47 8.72 -12.84
N THR A 107 -3.52 7.80 -12.69
CA THR A 107 -3.83 6.44 -12.24
C THR A 107 -4.00 6.44 -10.72
N ILE A 108 -5.15 5.98 -10.28
CA ILE A 108 -5.46 5.88 -8.85
C ILE A 108 -5.47 4.39 -8.50
N ILE A 109 -4.67 4.04 -7.52
CA ILE A 109 -4.62 2.67 -6.99
C ILE A 109 -5.28 2.70 -5.61
N ALA A 110 -6.27 1.84 -5.42
CA ALA A 110 -6.96 1.74 -4.14
C ALA A 110 -6.62 0.38 -3.51
N ILE A 111 -6.20 0.40 -2.26
CA ILE A 111 -5.94 -0.84 -1.52
C ILE A 111 -7.29 -1.38 -1.05
N VAL A 112 -7.65 -2.54 -1.55
CA VAL A 112 -8.90 -3.19 -1.14
C VAL A 112 -8.76 -3.60 0.33
N ASN A 113 -9.78 -3.35 1.11
CA ASN A 113 -9.78 -3.68 2.54
C ASN A 113 -8.69 -2.94 3.32
N TYR A 114 -8.36 -1.73 2.88
CA TYR A 114 -7.31 -0.96 3.55
C TYR A 114 -7.61 -0.81 5.06
N ASP A 115 -8.86 -0.58 5.41
CA ASP A 115 -9.25 -0.40 6.80
C ASP A 115 -8.99 -1.66 7.62
N ASP A 116 -9.15 -2.84 7.02
CA ASP A 116 -8.86 -4.09 7.71
C ASP A 116 -7.37 -4.25 7.95
N TYR A 117 -6.55 -3.82 6.98
CA TYR A 117 -5.09 -3.91 7.11
C TYR A 117 -4.55 -2.85 8.05
N GLN A 118 -5.08 -1.63 7.99
CA GLN A 118 -4.50 -0.49 8.66
C GLN A 118 -5.47 0.18 9.61
N GLN A 119 -6.31 -0.60 10.23
CA GLN A 119 -7.30 -0.08 11.15
C GLN A 119 -6.64 0.73 12.27
N ASN A 120 -7.19 1.89 12.52
CA ASN A 120 -6.72 2.70 13.62
C ASN A 120 -7.30 2.14 14.92
N ASN A 121 -6.44 1.62 15.75
CA ASN A 121 -6.86 0.98 16.98
C ASN A 121 -6.96 1.93 18.15
N ALA A 122 -6.99 3.22 17.89
CA ALA A 122 -7.20 4.15 18.98
C ALA A 122 -8.51 3.86 19.70
N THR A 123 -9.48 3.32 18.99
CA THR A 123 -10.74 2.91 19.57
C THR A 123 -10.83 1.43 19.80
N GLY A 124 -9.98 0.69 19.17
CA GLY A 124 -10.08 -0.75 19.16
C GLY A 124 -9.69 -1.39 20.45
N CYS A 125 -9.09 -0.69 21.29
CA CYS A 125 -8.80 -1.30 22.55
C CYS A 125 -10.01 -1.41 23.38
N ASN A 126 -10.36 -1.10 23.27
CA ASN A 126 -11.29 -1.22 23.84
C ASN A 126 -12.10 -1.93 23.71
N GLY A 127 -11.95 -2.06 23.63
CA GLY A 127 -12.54 -2.63 23.53
C GLY A 127 -12.88 -3.46 23.42
N VAL A 128 -12.94 -3.79 23.59
CA VAL A 128 -13.30 -4.61 23.47
C VAL A 128 -12.93 -5.42 23.75
N SER A 129 -12.83 -5.59 24.12
CA SER A 129 -12.62 -6.25 24.29
C SER A 129 -12.29 -6.73 24.94
N ASN A 130 -12.15 -6.97 25.39
CA ASN A 130 -11.80 -7.35 25.83
C ASN A 130 -11.11 -7.80 26.24
N ASP A 131 -10.64 -8.08 26.18
CA ASP A 131 -9.76 -8.38 26.36
C ASP A 131 -8.96 -8.03 27.10
N PRO A 132 -8.65 -8.20 27.58
CA PRO A 132 -7.76 -7.80 28.14
C PRO A 132 -6.77 -7.58 28.28
N CYS A 133 -6.51 -7.46 27.94
CA CYS A 133 -5.86 -7.32 27.71
C CYS A 133 -5.30 -7.40 27.43
N ASN A 134 -5.09 -7.65 27.03
CA ASN A 134 -4.78 -7.78 26.46
C ASN A 134 -4.34 -7.47 25.96
N ASP A 135 -4.12 -7.69 25.75
CA ASP A 135 -3.83 -7.46 25.24
C ASP A 135 -3.54 -6.84 24.86
N GLY A 136 -3.61 -6.89 24.84
CA GLY A 136 -3.53 -6.42 24.48
C GLY A 136 -3.35 -5.48 24.34
N CYS A 137 -3.58 -5.50 24.31
CA CYS A 137 -3.56 -4.69 24.20
C CYS A 137 -3.00 -4.28 24.61
N ASN A 138 -2.77 -4.68 24.58
CA ASN A 138 -2.52 -4.66 24.89
C ASN A 138 -2.21 -4.35 25.29
N ASP A 139 -2.30 -4.49 25.38
CA ASP A 139 -2.43 -4.47 25.79
C ASP A 139 -2.56 -4.37 26.33
N PRO A 140 -2.64 -4.53 26.58
CA PRO A 140 -3.02 -4.67 27.07
C PRO A 140 -3.38 -4.50 27.45
N CYS A 141 -3.79 -4.72 27.45
CA CYS A 141 -4.34 -4.59 27.53
C CYS A 141 -4.28 -4.65 27.52
#